data_2f8bd5a0380f4f9143dfe5a34a287abf
#
_entry.id   2f8bd5a0380f4f9143dfe5a34a287abf
#
_cell.length_a   1.000
_cell.length_b   1.000
_cell.length_c   1.000
_cell.angle_alpha   90.00
_cell.angle_beta   90.00
_cell.angle_gamma   90.00
#
_symmetry.space_group_name_H-M   'P 1'
#
loop_
_entity.id
_entity.type
_entity.pdbx_description
1 polymer ?
#
loop_
_entity_poly.entity_id
_entity_poly.type
_entity_poly.pdbx_seq_one_letter_code
_entity_poly.pdbx_strand_id
1 'polypeptide(L)'
;TLIEATGSQTHLEALRRRAAAQGLRIADGRLWSGGDALAVADELQLYAALGCQWVPPELREDGAELEAAAHRRLPTLVEPGDLRGALHNHTTDSDGTASVEAMARAAAELGWKFVGIADHSPAAHYANGLSADRLAAQWRVIDGLNARGGPRLVKGIEADILPDGRLDLPAGCEVGLEYVVASVHSSFRMAAEAQTERILAAVRHPACRVLGHPTGRLLLARPGYELDL
;
A
#
# COMPACT_ATOMS: atom_id res chain seq x y z
N THR A 1 -9.36 -0.89 -24.34
CA THR A 1 -9.34 0.48 -23.74
C THR A 1 -8.75 0.45 -22.36
N LEU A 2 -8.39 1.62 -21.79
CA LEU A 2 -7.90 1.72 -20.40
C LEU A 2 -8.97 1.24 -19.41
N ILE A 3 -10.25 1.53 -19.65
CA ILE A 3 -11.36 1.04 -18.82
C ILE A 3 -11.38 -0.49 -18.75
N GLU A 4 -11.18 -1.17 -19.89
CA GLU A 4 -11.15 -2.64 -19.94
C GLU A 4 -9.92 -3.22 -19.24
N ALA A 5 -8.81 -2.49 -19.25
CA ALA A 5 -7.57 -2.91 -18.60
C ALA A 5 -7.56 -2.67 -17.08
N THR A 6 -8.40 -1.76 -16.57
CA THR A 6 -8.39 -1.33 -15.17
C THR A 6 -9.70 -1.64 -14.42
N GLY A 7 -10.79 -1.93 -15.15
CA GLY A 7 -12.08 -2.27 -14.54
C GLY A 7 -12.22 -3.75 -14.27
N SER A 8 -12.83 -4.10 -13.15
CA SER A 8 -13.28 -5.47 -12.88
C SER A 8 -14.33 -5.91 -13.91
N GLN A 9 -14.53 -7.21 -14.05
CA GLN A 9 -15.59 -7.74 -14.92
C GLN A 9 -16.97 -7.19 -14.52
N THR A 10 -17.24 -7.10 -13.22
CA THR A 10 -18.50 -6.59 -12.67
C THR A 10 -18.72 -5.12 -13.00
N HIS A 11 -17.67 -4.29 -12.91
CA HIS A 11 -17.70 -2.90 -13.34
C HIS A 11 -18.04 -2.77 -14.83
N LEU A 12 -17.35 -3.52 -15.68
CA LEU A 12 -17.56 -3.49 -17.13
C LEU A 12 -18.97 -3.90 -17.53
N GLU A 13 -19.52 -4.91 -16.87
CA GLU A 13 -20.90 -5.36 -17.10
C GLU A 13 -21.91 -4.31 -16.62
N ALA A 14 -21.69 -3.69 -15.48
CA ALA A 14 -22.54 -2.63 -14.97
C ALA A 14 -22.52 -1.40 -15.91
N LEU A 15 -21.35 -1.04 -16.44
CA LEU A 15 -21.20 0.04 -17.41
C LEU A 15 -21.95 -0.26 -18.72
N ARG A 16 -21.85 -1.50 -19.23
CA ARG A 16 -22.62 -1.94 -20.43
C ARG A 16 -24.13 -1.94 -20.17
N ARG A 17 -24.58 -2.41 -19.01
CA ARG A 17 -26.02 -2.37 -18.63
C ARG A 17 -26.53 -0.94 -18.59
N ARG A 18 -25.76 -0.02 -18.03
CA ARG A 18 -26.10 1.40 -17.97
C ARG A 18 -26.21 2.03 -19.35
N ALA A 19 -25.27 1.72 -20.25
CA ALA A 19 -25.34 2.15 -21.65
C ALA A 19 -26.63 1.61 -22.33
N ALA A 20 -26.90 0.30 -22.19
CA ALA A 20 -28.08 -0.33 -22.77
C ALA A 20 -29.40 0.30 -22.28
N ALA A 21 -29.50 0.66 -21.00
CA ALA A 21 -30.67 1.34 -20.43
C ALA A 21 -30.95 2.71 -21.07
N GLN A 22 -29.95 3.32 -21.73
CA GLN A 22 -30.06 4.59 -22.45
C GLN A 22 -30.13 4.40 -24.00
N GLY A 23 -30.29 3.15 -24.47
CA GLY A 23 -30.31 2.84 -25.90
C GLY A 23 -28.92 2.91 -26.56
N LEU A 24 -27.85 2.89 -25.74
CA LEU A 24 -26.46 2.94 -26.19
C LEU A 24 -25.81 1.57 -26.06
N ARG A 25 -24.69 1.35 -26.76
CA ARG A 25 -23.91 0.12 -26.71
C ARG A 25 -22.41 0.44 -26.62
N ILE A 26 -21.73 -0.21 -25.67
CA ILE A 26 -20.26 -0.19 -25.60
C ILE A 26 -19.76 -1.45 -26.29
N ALA A 27 -18.99 -1.29 -27.36
CA ALA A 27 -18.33 -2.37 -28.08
C ALA A 27 -17.08 -1.85 -28.78
N ASP A 28 -16.06 -2.71 -28.90
CA ASP A 28 -14.79 -2.42 -29.59
C ASP A 28 -14.13 -1.11 -29.09
N GLY A 29 -14.25 -0.87 -27.77
CA GLY A 29 -13.70 0.33 -27.14
C GLY A 29 -14.40 1.65 -27.51
N ARG A 30 -15.62 1.58 -28.08
CA ARG A 30 -16.41 2.73 -28.54
C ARG A 30 -17.81 2.70 -27.97
N LEU A 31 -18.44 3.88 -27.93
CA LEU A 31 -19.85 4.05 -27.61
C LEU A 31 -20.65 4.19 -28.91
N TRP A 32 -21.76 3.47 -29.02
CA TRP A 32 -22.61 3.42 -30.21
C TRP A 32 -24.04 3.84 -29.87
N SER A 33 -24.69 4.55 -30.79
CA SER A 33 -26.13 4.82 -30.80
C SER A 33 -26.71 4.26 -32.08
N GLY A 34 -27.56 3.23 -31.99
CA GLY A 34 -27.99 2.50 -33.18
C GLY A 34 -26.79 1.91 -33.94
N GLY A 35 -26.64 2.31 -35.20
CA GLY A 35 -25.52 1.90 -36.08
C GLY A 35 -24.33 2.85 -36.06
N ASP A 36 -24.43 4.01 -35.42
CA ASP A 36 -23.43 5.07 -35.50
C ASP A 36 -22.52 5.09 -34.25
N ALA A 37 -21.19 5.20 -34.49
CA ALA A 37 -20.25 5.41 -33.41
C ALA A 37 -20.32 6.86 -32.93
N LEU A 38 -20.53 7.06 -31.64
CA LEU A 38 -20.51 8.38 -31.02
C LEU A 38 -19.08 8.88 -30.89
N ALA A 39 -18.88 10.19 -31.14
CA ALA A 39 -17.59 10.82 -30.92
C ALA A 39 -17.34 10.99 -29.41
N VAL A 40 -16.57 10.07 -28.84
CA VAL A 40 -16.12 10.06 -27.45
C VAL A 40 -14.60 10.05 -27.49
N ALA A 41 -13.96 11.12 -27.06
CA ALA A 41 -12.53 11.30 -27.18
C ALA A 41 -11.73 10.59 -26.07
N ASP A 42 -12.34 10.48 -24.87
CA ASP A 42 -11.71 9.95 -23.67
C ASP A 42 -12.71 9.29 -22.71
N GLU A 43 -12.21 8.78 -21.61
CA GLU A 43 -13.03 8.17 -20.56
C GLU A 43 -13.98 9.16 -19.87
N LEU A 44 -13.54 10.40 -19.67
CA LEU A 44 -14.37 11.43 -19.05
C LEU A 44 -15.65 11.65 -19.89
N GLN A 45 -15.49 11.76 -21.20
CA GLN A 45 -16.62 11.92 -22.11
C GLN A 45 -17.51 10.68 -22.18
N LEU A 46 -16.92 9.47 -22.05
CA LEU A 46 -17.70 8.23 -22.02
C LEU A 46 -18.59 8.18 -20.78
N TYR A 47 -18.04 8.40 -19.60
CA TYR A 47 -18.84 8.43 -18.37
C TYR A 47 -19.87 9.55 -18.38
N ALA A 48 -19.51 10.73 -18.87
CA ALA A 48 -20.44 11.84 -19.02
C ALA A 48 -21.62 11.50 -19.96
N ALA A 49 -21.36 10.85 -21.09
CA ALA A 49 -22.39 10.38 -22.02
C ALA A 49 -23.35 9.37 -21.38
N LEU A 50 -22.89 8.64 -20.35
CA LEU A 50 -23.69 7.71 -19.56
C LEU A 50 -24.32 8.35 -18.31
N GLY A 51 -24.22 9.69 -18.17
CA GLY A 51 -24.77 10.43 -17.03
C GLY A 51 -24.07 10.15 -15.71
N CYS A 52 -22.76 9.84 -15.74
CA CYS A 52 -21.95 9.55 -14.56
C CYS A 52 -20.77 10.52 -14.42
N GLN A 53 -20.33 10.75 -13.18
CA GLN A 53 -18.96 11.20 -12.96
C GLN A 53 -17.99 10.16 -13.51
N TRP A 54 -16.81 10.61 -13.94
CA TRP A 54 -15.72 9.70 -14.24
C TRP A 54 -15.35 8.87 -13.00
N VAL A 55 -15.28 7.56 -13.17
CA VAL A 55 -14.90 6.64 -12.09
C VAL A 55 -13.40 6.38 -12.21
N PRO A 56 -12.60 6.77 -11.20
CA PRO A 56 -11.17 6.46 -11.17
C PRO A 56 -10.92 4.94 -11.20
N PRO A 57 -9.79 4.49 -11.80
CA PRO A 57 -9.44 3.07 -11.88
C PRO A 57 -9.51 2.33 -10.55
N GLU A 58 -9.11 3.00 -9.46
CA GLU A 58 -9.08 2.47 -8.11
C GLU A 58 -10.47 2.10 -7.54
N LEU A 59 -11.53 2.65 -8.11
CA LEU A 59 -12.92 2.42 -7.68
C LEU A 59 -13.69 1.45 -8.59
N ARG A 60 -13.10 0.92 -9.67
CA ARG A 60 -13.78 0.08 -10.68
C ARG A 60 -13.89 -1.37 -10.24
N GLU A 61 -14.62 -1.66 -9.16
CA GLU A 61 -14.62 -2.95 -8.48
C GLU A 61 -15.92 -3.74 -8.66
N ASP A 62 -17.01 -3.34 -8.02
CA ASP A 62 -18.23 -4.16 -7.91
C ASP A 62 -19.43 -3.62 -8.71
N GLY A 63 -19.30 -2.47 -9.34
CA GLY A 63 -20.36 -1.80 -10.12
C GLY A 63 -21.25 -0.87 -9.30
N ALA A 64 -21.20 -0.89 -7.96
CA ALA A 64 -21.95 0.05 -7.11
C ALA A 64 -21.43 1.47 -7.23
N GLU A 65 -20.17 1.63 -7.59
CA GLU A 65 -19.55 2.92 -7.86
C GLU A 65 -20.20 3.67 -9.01
N LEU A 66 -20.81 2.98 -9.98
CA LEU A 66 -21.53 3.64 -11.08
C LEU A 66 -22.80 4.34 -10.59
N GLU A 67 -23.48 3.78 -9.61
CA GLU A 67 -24.65 4.41 -9.00
C GLU A 67 -24.20 5.62 -8.15
N ALA A 68 -23.12 5.48 -7.40
CA ALA A 68 -22.51 6.61 -6.70
C ALA A 68 -22.07 7.71 -7.67
N ALA A 69 -21.47 7.36 -8.80
CA ALA A 69 -21.04 8.28 -9.85
C ALA A 69 -22.21 9.03 -10.50
N ALA A 70 -23.33 8.33 -10.75
CA ALA A 70 -24.54 8.93 -11.29
C ALA A 70 -25.14 9.99 -10.34
N HIS A 71 -25.03 9.77 -9.04
CA HIS A 71 -25.50 10.69 -8.01
C HIS A 71 -24.43 11.67 -7.51
N ARG A 72 -23.28 11.74 -8.13
CA ARG A 72 -22.13 12.58 -7.72
C ARG A 72 -21.71 12.35 -6.27
N ARG A 73 -21.64 11.08 -5.85
CA ARG A 73 -21.29 10.63 -4.49
C ARG A 73 -20.03 9.76 -4.44
N LEU A 74 -19.17 9.82 -5.48
CA LEU A 74 -17.88 9.15 -5.40
C LEU A 74 -17.05 9.74 -4.26
N PRO A 75 -16.28 8.92 -3.53
CA PRO A 75 -15.36 9.42 -2.52
C PRO A 75 -14.26 10.26 -3.17
N THR A 76 -13.74 11.22 -2.43
CA THR A 76 -12.50 11.90 -2.80
C THR A 76 -11.33 10.96 -2.49
N LEU A 77 -10.57 10.61 -3.51
CA LEU A 77 -9.39 9.77 -3.35
C LEU A 77 -8.19 10.59 -2.85
N VAL A 78 -7.28 9.90 -2.17
CA VAL A 78 -5.99 10.47 -1.76
C VAL A 78 -5.13 10.73 -3.00
N GLU A 79 -4.57 11.92 -3.09
CA GLU A 79 -3.64 12.32 -4.14
C GLU A 79 -2.20 12.43 -3.61
N PRO A 80 -1.18 12.39 -4.48
CA PRO A 80 0.23 12.53 -4.05
C PRO A 80 0.48 13.77 -3.18
N GLY A 81 -0.22 14.88 -3.44
CA GLY A 81 -0.11 16.12 -2.65
C GLY A 81 -0.68 16.04 -1.23
N ASP A 82 -1.50 15.04 -0.93
CA ASP A 82 -2.06 14.81 0.39
C ASP A 82 -1.10 14.06 1.32
N LEU A 83 -0.12 13.36 0.73
CA LEU A 83 0.82 12.55 1.49
C LEU A 83 1.72 13.44 2.35
N ARG A 84 1.86 13.10 3.62
CA ARG A 84 2.69 13.81 4.59
C ARG A 84 3.96 13.03 4.95
N GLY A 85 4.05 11.78 4.56
CA GLY A 85 5.17 10.89 4.81
C GLY A 85 4.81 9.43 4.62
N ALA A 86 5.79 8.55 4.82
CA ALA A 86 5.64 7.11 4.78
C ALA A 86 6.40 6.49 5.96
N LEU A 87 5.93 5.34 6.48
CA LEU A 87 6.50 4.71 7.67
C LEU A 87 7.20 3.37 7.37
N HIS A 88 6.91 2.70 6.27
CA HIS A 88 7.50 1.40 5.96
C HIS A 88 8.43 1.55 4.75
N ASN A 89 9.69 1.91 5.03
CA ASN A 89 10.71 2.12 4.00
C ASN A 89 12.02 1.43 4.38
N HIS A 90 12.66 0.81 3.37
CA HIS A 90 13.94 0.12 3.50
C HIS A 90 15.05 0.92 2.85
N THR A 91 16.24 0.84 3.42
CA THR A 91 17.44 1.50 2.92
C THR A 91 18.45 0.48 2.39
N THR A 92 19.58 0.98 1.86
CA THR A 92 20.72 0.14 1.49
C THR A 92 21.37 -0.58 2.67
N ASP A 93 20.94 -0.29 3.89
CA ASP A 93 21.39 -1.03 5.07
C ASP A 93 20.75 -2.43 5.14
N SER A 94 19.53 -2.61 4.59
CA SER A 94 18.96 -3.94 4.38
C SER A 94 18.86 -4.27 2.88
N ASP A 95 17.71 -4.25 2.28
CA ASP A 95 17.44 -4.61 0.89
C ASP A 95 16.90 -3.46 0.03
N GLY A 96 16.82 -2.26 0.57
CA GLY A 96 16.44 -1.07 -0.17
C GLY A 96 17.54 -0.60 -1.14
N THR A 97 17.20 0.34 -2.01
CA THR A 97 18.09 0.85 -3.06
C THR A 97 18.61 2.25 -2.82
N ALA A 98 18.16 2.93 -1.77
CA ALA A 98 18.55 4.29 -1.42
C ALA A 98 19.10 4.37 0.02
N SER A 99 20.08 5.24 0.24
CA SER A 99 20.57 5.50 1.61
C SER A 99 19.57 6.33 2.42
N VAL A 100 19.73 6.36 3.74
CA VAL A 100 18.94 7.21 4.65
C VAL A 100 18.96 8.68 4.20
N GLU A 101 20.14 9.18 3.80
CA GLU A 101 20.30 10.57 3.33
C GLU A 101 19.57 10.82 2.01
N ALA A 102 19.59 9.85 1.09
CA ALA A 102 18.87 9.95 -0.17
C ALA A 102 17.36 9.99 0.06
N MET A 103 16.84 9.16 0.96
CA MET A 103 15.43 9.18 1.35
C MET A 103 15.03 10.50 2.02
N ALA A 104 15.87 11.03 2.90
CA ALA A 104 15.62 12.32 3.53
C ALA A 104 15.52 13.47 2.50
N ARG A 105 16.40 13.48 1.48
CA ARG A 105 16.35 14.46 0.40
C ARG A 105 15.08 14.31 -0.44
N ALA A 106 14.75 13.10 -0.86
CA ALA A 106 13.54 12.83 -1.65
C ALA A 106 12.27 13.25 -0.89
N ALA A 107 12.20 12.97 0.40
CA ALA A 107 11.09 13.41 1.24
C ALA A 107 10.98 14.95 1.32
N ALA A 108 12.10 15.64 1.40
CA ALA A 108 12.13 17.10 1.39
C ALA A 108 11.61 17.67 0.05
N GLU A 109 12.05 17.08 -1.06
CA GLU A 109 11.61 17.45 -2.43
C GLU A 109 10.11 17.21 -2.62
N LEU A 110 9.57 16.14 -2.05
CA LEU A 110 8.13 15.82 -2.06
C LEU A 110 7.31 16.67 -1.06
N GLY A 111 7.94 17.51 -0.25
CA GLY A 111 7.27 18.31 0.77
C GLY A 111 6.74 17.51 1.96
N TRP A 112 7.23 16.30 2.16
CA TRP A 112 6.84 15.43 3.26
C TRP A 112 7.32 15.98 4.60
N LYS A 113 6.60 15.64 5.66
CA LYS A 113 6.90 16.07 7.03
C LYS A 113 7.76 15.05 7.78
N PHE A 114 7.65 13.78 7.41
CA PHE A 114 8.40 12.69 8.05
C PHE A 114 8.66 11.54 7.09
N VAL A 115 9.68 10.71 7.41
CA VAL A 115 9.94 9.39 6.81
C VAL A 115 10.33 8.44 7.92
N GLY A 116 9.63 7.33 8.03
CA GLY A 116 10.02 6.23 8.89
C GLY A 116 11.00 5.31 8.15
N ILE A 117 12.11 5.02 8.77
CA ILE A 117 13.09 4.04 8.31
C ILE A 117 12.82 2.75 9.08
N ALA A 118 12.52 1.67 8.36
CA ALA A 118 12.11 0.39 8.96
C ALA A 118 12.78 -0.78 8.23
N ASP A 119 14.11 -0.77 8.22
CA ASP A 119 14.89 -1.86 7.67
C ASP A 119 14.61 -3.18 8.40
N HIS A 120 14.86 -4.31 7.72
CA HIS A 120 14.55 -5.64 8.24
C HIS A 120 15.33 -5.99 9.51
N SER A 121 14.68 -6.75 10.39
CA SER A 121 15.24 -7.35 11.59
C SER A 121 16.15 -8.55 11.27
N PRO A 122 16.98 -9.03 12.21
CA PRO A 122 17.99 -10.07 11.95
C PRO A 122 17.45 -11.36 11.37
N ALA A 123 16.22 -11.78 11.68
CA ALA A 123 15.63 -13.01 11.13
C ALA A 123 15.48 -12.98 9.62
N ALA A 124 15.35 -11.80 9.02
CA ALA A 124 15.28 -11.64 7.57
C ALA A 124 16.66 -11.71 6.90
N HIS A 125 17.35 -12.83 7.02
CA HIS A 125 18.69 -13.04 6.44
C HIS A 125 18.75 -12.80 4.93
N TYR A 126 17.68 -13.15 4.20
CA TYR A 126 17.55 -12.96 2.76
C TYR A 126 17.54 -11.47 2.35
N ALA A 127 17.14 -10.60 3.25
CA ALA A 127 17.06 -9.14 3.09
C ALA A 127 18.20 -8.41 3.82
N ASN A 128 19.26 -9.10 4.25
CA ASN A 128 20.39 -8.53 4.98
C ASN A 128 19.97 -7.81 6.29
N GLY A 129 19.04 -8.39 7.05
CA GLY A 129 18.47 -7.80 8.26
C GLY A 129 19.54 -7.30 9.26
N LEU A 130 19.20 -6.23 9.97
CA LEU A 130 20.14 -5.46 10.77
C LEU A 130 20.40 -6.10 12.14
N SER A 131 21.68 -6.30 12.47
CA SER A 131 22.10 -6.57 13.84
C SER A 131 21.94 -5.34 14.73
N ALA A 132 22.02 -5.52 16.05
CA ALA A 132 21.96 -4.42 17.01
C ALA A 132 22.98 -3.31 16.71
N ASP A 133 24.22 -3.69 16.37
CA ASP A 133 25.28 -2.72 16.06
C ASP A 133 25.00 -1.92 14.78
N ARG A 134 24.48 -2.59 13.74
CA ARG A 134 24.13 -1.96 12.47
C ARG A 134 22.94 -1.01 12.65
N LEU A 135 21.94 -1.43 13.39
CA LEU A 135 20.78 -0.60 13.71
C LEU A 135 21.20 0.65 14.51
N ALA A 136 22.05 0.48 15.52
CA ALA A 136 22.60 1.60 16.28
C ALA A 136 23.45 2.56 15.42
N ALA A 137 24.18 2.04 14.43
CA ALA A 137 24.93 2.85 13.48
C ALA A 137 24.00 3.67 12.57
N GLN A 138 22.95 3.06 12.04
CA GLN A 138 21.92 3.72 11.24
C GLN A 138 21.23 4.84 12.03
N TRP A 139 20.85 4.58 13.27
CA TRP A 139 20.19 5.57 14.12
C TRP A 139 21.06 6.80 14.41
N ARG A 140 22.39 6.62 14.52
CA ARG A 140 23.30 7.78 14.61
C ARG A 140 23.26 8.66 13.35
N VAL A 141 23.14 8.05 12.17
CA VAL A 141 22.96 8.80 10.92
C VAL A 141 21.62 9.55 10.94
N ILE A 142 20.54 8.88 11.35
CA ILE A 142 19.21 9.49 11.49
C ILE A 142 19.24 10.68 12.44
N ASP A 143 19.86 10.53 13.61
CA ASP A 143 19.99 11.62 14.58
C ASP A 143 20.77 12.81 14.00
N GLY A 144 21.87 12.55 13.30
CA GLY A 144 22.66 13.57 12.64
C GLY A 144 21.89 14.34 11.56
N LEU A 145 21.01 13.64 10.81
CA LEU A 145 20.14 14.27 9.80
C LEU A 145 19.03 15.07 10.46
N ASN A 146 18.37 14.53 11.47
CA ASN A 146 17.32 15.23 12.21
C ASN A 146 17.85 16.53 12.86
N ALA A 147 19.08 16.52 13.35
CA ALA A 147 19.70 17.72 13.92
C ALA A 147 19.95 18.85 12.89
N ARG A 148 20.04 18.53 11.60
CA ARG A 148 20.19 19.51 10.49
C ARG A 148 18.86 20.12 10.05
N GLY A 149 17.74 19.58 10.50
CA GLY A 149 16.39 19.98 10.06
C GLY A 149 15.95 19.30 8.77
N GLY A 150 14.73 19.61 8.34
CA GLY A 150 14.07 18.97 7.20
C GLY A 150 12.94 18.02 7.64
N PRO A 151 12.55 17.06 6.79
CA PRO A 151 11.59 16.04 7.18
C PRO A 151 12.10 15.23 8.37
N ARG A 152 11.26 14.96 9.36
CA ARG A 152 11.64 14.13 10.50
C ARG A 152 11.88 12.70 10.05
N LEU A 153 13.05 12.15 10.30
CA LEU A 153 13.33 10.73 10.17
C LEU A 153 12.96 10.02 11.46
N VAL A 154 12.09 9.02 11.36
CA VAL A 154 11.58 8.25 12.51
C VAL A 154 12.28 6.90 12.54
N LYS A 155 12.86 6.56 13.70
CA LYS A 155 13.62 5.33 13.92
C LYS A 155 12.69 4.13 14.10
N GLY A 156 12.62 3.29 13.11
CA GLY A 156 11.82 2.07 13.13
C GLY A 156 12.63 0.81 12.83
N ILE A 157 11.92 -0.29 12.79
CA ILE A 157 12.39 -1.58 12.32
C ILE A 157 11.20 -2.36 11.77
N GLU A 158 11.37 -3.06 10.64
CA GLU A 158 10.45 -4.10 10.25
C GLU A 158 10.87 -5.40 10.91
N ALA A 159 10.16 -5.76 11.99
CA ALA A 159 10.45 -6.96 12.76
C ALA A 159 9.64 -8.15 12.26
N ASP A 160 10.32 -9.27 12.00
CA ASP A 160 9.66 -10.53 11.73
C ASP A 160 8.80 -10.95 12.91
N ILE A 161 7.54 -11.31 12.64
CA ILE A 161 6.71 -12.02 13.60
C ILE A 161 7.14 -13.49 13.58
N LEU A 162 7.80 -13.94 14.64
CA LEU A 162 8.25 -15.31 14.79
C LEU A 162 7.07 -16.29 14.91
N PRO A 163 7.24 -17.60 14.68
CA PRO A 163 6.14 -18.57 14.74
C PRO A 163 5.36 -18.60 16.05
N ASP A 164 5.99 -18.18 17.15
CA ASP A 164 5.39 -18.08 18.49
C ASP A 164 4.76 -16.71 18.78
N GLY A 165 4.72 -15.81 17.78
CA GLY A 165 4.14 -14.47 17.90
C GLY A 165 5.06 -13.42 18.53
N ARG A 166 6.29 -13.76 18.93
CA ARG A 166 7.28 -12.77 19.36
C ARG A 166 7.80 -11.99 18.18
N LEU A 167 8.20 -10.74 18.40
CA LEU A 167 8.90 -9.92 17.43
C LEU A 167 10.41 -10.21 17.46
N ASP A 168 11.01 -10.37 16.30
CA ASP A 168 12.46 -10.47 16.16
C ASP A 168 13.10 -9.09 16.29
N LEU A 169 13.37 -8.69 17.52
CA LEU A 169 13.99 -7.40 17.84
C LEU A 169 15.45 -7.59 18.26
N PRO A 170 16.40 -6.80 17.68
CA PRO A 170 17.78 -6.79 18.15
C PRO A 170 17.87 -6.39 19.62
N ALA A 171 18.73 -7.06 20.37
CA ALA A 171 18.90 -6.77 21.79
C ALA A 171 19.33 -5.31 22.02
N GLY A 172 18.71 -4.63 22.95
CA GLY A 172 19.01 -3.24 23.31
C GLY A 172 18.42 -2.20 22.38
N CYS A 173 17.65 -2.59 21.36
CA CYS A 173 17.02 -1.63 20.44
C CYS A 173 15.92 -0.79 21.11
N GLU A 174 15.42 -1.20 22.26
CA GLU A 174 14.36 -0.49 23.01
C GLU A 174 14.77 0.94 23.34
N VAL A 175 16.10 1.18 23.47
CA VAL A 175 16.66 2.50 23.72
C VAL A 175 16.84 3.23 22.37
N GLY A 176 15.80 3.87 21.89
CA GLY A 176 15.84 4.67 20.66
C GLY A 176 14.88 4.24 19.57
N LEU A 177 14.30 3.04 19.65
CA LEU A 177 13.24 2.58 18.76
C LEU A 177 11.97 3.39 18.99
N GLU A 178 11.42 4.00 17.94
CA GLU A 178 10.21 4.80 18.03
C GLU A 178 8.97 4.01 17.60
N TYR A 179 9.13 3.03 16.69
CA TYR A 179 8.03 2.17 16.23
C TYR A 179 8.54 0.88 15.60
N VAL A 180 7.66 -0.11 15.56
CA VAL A 180 7.85 -1.38 14.87
C VAL A 180 6.77 -1.55 13.81
N VAL A 181 7.19 -1.95 12.61
CA VAL A 181 6.34 -2.61 11.63
C VAL A 181 6.47 -4.11 11.88
N ALA A 182 5.40 -4.76 12.29
CA ALA A 182 5.40 -6.20 12.54
C ALA A 182 4.94 -6.95 11.28
N SER A 183 5.76 -7.86 10.75
CA SER A 183 5.50 -8.51 9.47
C SER A 183 5.71 -10.02 9.53
N VAL A 184 4.93 -10.76 8.74
CA VAL A 184 5.08 -12.21 8.59
C VAL A 184 5.89 -12.48 7.34
N HIS A 185 7.13 -13.00 7.51
CA HIS A 185 8.01 -13.37 6.40
C HIS A 185 8.33 -14.87 6.34
N SER A 186 7.81 -15.65 7.28
CA SER A 186 8.05 -17.09 7.35
C SER A 186 6.81 -17.84 7.83
N SER A 187 6.84 -19.19 7.72
CA SER A 187 5.75 -20.04 8.24
C SER A 187 4.36 -19.71 7.69
N PHE A 188 4.27 -19.42 6.38
CA PHE A 188 3.03 -19.02 5.68
C PHE A 188 1.94 -20.09 5.62
N ARG A 189 2.23 -21.35 6.04
CA ARG A 189 1.31 -22.50 5.98
C ARG A 189 0.75 -22.90 7.34
N MET A 190 0.77 -21.98 8.30
CA MET A 190 0.10 -22.22 9.58
C MET A 190 -1.42 -22.26 9.37
N ALA A 191 -2.14 -22.98 10.25
CA ALA A 191 -3.60 -22.93 10.27
C ALA A 191 -4.08 -21.51 10.58
N ALA A 192 -5.25 -21.12 10.05
CA ALA A 192 -5.78 -19.76 10.14
C ALA A 192 -5.83 -19.24 11.59
N GLU A 193 -6.33 -20.06 12.52
CA GLU A 193 -6.41 -19.71 13.95
C GLU A 193 -5.02 -19.47 14.55
N ALA A 194 -4.05 -20.35 14.26
CA ALA A 194 -2.68 -20.21 14.76
C ALA A 194 -1.97 -19.01 14.15
N GLN A 195 -2.23 -18.70 12.87
CA GLN A 195 -1.69 -17.53 12.21
C GLN A 195 -2.28 -16.24 12.78
N THR A 196 -3.57 -16.24 13.08
CA THR A 196 -4.28 -15.12 13.72
C THR A 196 -3.72 -14.87 15.12
N GLU A 197 -3.62 -15.90 15.98
CA GLU A 197 -3.06 -15.78 17.32
C GLU A 197 -1.60 -15.29 17.32
N ARG A 198 -0.79 -15.77 16.38
CA ARG A 198 0.59 -15.32 16.16
C ARG A 198 0.63 -13.82 15.90
N ILE A 199 -0.20 -13.31 14.99
CA ILE A 199 -0.27 -11.89 14.65
C ILE A 199 -0.81 -11.07 15.83
N LEU A 200 -1.87 -11.54 16.48
CA LEU A 200 -2.43 -10.89 17.68
C LEU A 200 -1.40 -10.75 18.79
N ALA A 201 -0.56 -11.76 19.01
CA ALA A 201 0.52 -11.68 20.00
C ALA A 201 1.51 -10.56 19.64
N ALA A 202 1.92 -10.46 18.37
CA ALA A 202 2.85 -9.45 17.91
C ALA A 202 2.28 -8.03 18.00
N VAL A 203 1.03 -7.81 17.56
CA VAL A 203 0.43 -6.46 17.59
C VAL A 203 0.14 -5.93 18.98
N ARG A 204 0.07 -6.82 19.99
CA ARG A 204 -0.02 -6.43 21.41
C ARG A 204 1.30 -5.89 21.97
N HIS A 205 2.41 -6.06 21.25
CA HIS A 205 3.70 -5.53 21.70
C HIS A 205 3.67 -3.99 21.76
N PRO A 206 4.12 -3.36 22.87
CA PRO A 206 3.96 -1.91 23.06
C PRO A 206 4.69 -1.04 22.04
N ALA A 207 5.71 -1.55 21.36
CA ALA A 207 6.40 -0.84 20.28
C ALA A 207 5.75 -1.03 18.90
N CYS A 208 4.87 -2.03 18.71
CA CYS A 208 4.19 -2.25 17.46
C CYS A 208 3.21 -1.11 17.17
N ARG A 209 3.35 -0.50 15.99
CA ARG A 209 2.46 0.58 15.51
C ARG A 209 1.85 0.27 14.15
N VAL A 210 2.45 -0.62 13.40
CA VAL A 210 2.04 -0.98 12.04
C VAL A 210 2.08 -2.49 11.91
N LEU A 211 1.02 -3.09 11.37
CA LEU A 211 1.03 -4.45 10.85
C LEU A 211 1.35 -4.37 9.35
N GLY A 212 2.52 -4.86 8.97
CA GLY A 212 2.99 -4.85 7.59
C GLY A 212 2.29 -5.91 6.76
N HIS A 213 1.90 -5.59 5.51
CA HIS A 213 1.30 -6.50 4.50
C HIS A 213 0.59 -7.73 5.09
N PRO A 214 -0.51 -7.53 5.82
CA PRO A 214 -1.11 -8.49 6.75
C PRO A 214 -1.57 -9.80 6.12
N THR A 215 -1.84 -9.81 4.81
CA THR A 215 -2.23 -11.03 4.10
C THR A 215 -1.04 -11.83 3.56
N GLY A 216 0.14 -11.25 3.51
CA GLY A 216 1.33 -11.86 2.93
C GLY A 216 1.20 -12.24 1.44
N ARG A 217 0.17 -11.71 0.74
CA ARG A 217 -0.02 -11.95 -0.69
C ARG A 217 1.09 -11.30 -1.51
N LEU A 218 1.64 -12.06 -2.45
CA LEU A 218 2.57 -11.55 -3.45
C LEU A 218 1.92 -11.70 -4.82
N LEU A 219 1.63 -10.57 -5.47
CA LEU A 219 0.95 -10.56 -6.76
C LEU A 219 1.70 -11.38 -7.80
N LEU A 220 1.00 -12.20 -8.57
CA LEU A 220 1.50 -13.10 -9.61
C LEU A 220 2.43 -14.23 -9.11
N ALA A 221 2.74 -14.30 -7.80
CA ALA A 221 3.68 -15.28 -7.26
C ALA A 221 3.11 -16.15 -6.13
N ARG A 222 2.37 -15.58 -5.18
CA ARG A 222 1.87 -16.31 -4.01
C ARG A 222 0.52 -15.77 -3.54
N PRO A 223 -0.50 -16.62 -3.31
CA PRO A 223 -1.72 -16.21 -2.62
C PRO A 223 -1.40 -15.76 -1.18
N GLY A 224 -2.31 -15.01 -0.59
CA GLY A 224 -2.25 -14.71 0.84
C GLY A 224 -2.38 -15.98 1.68
N TYR A 225 -1.90 -15.93 2.92
CA TYR A 225 -2.20 -16.96 3.91
C TYR A 225 -3.58 -16.68 4.54
N GLU A 226 -4.19 -17.74 5.08
CA GLU A 226 -5.48 -17.63 5.74
C GLU A 226 -5.29 -17.03 7.14
N LEU A 227 -6.13 -16.07 7.47
CA LEU A 227 -6.24 -15.48 8.80
C LEU A 227 -7.63 -14.86 8.99
N ASP A 228 -8.03 -14.65 10.23
CA ASP A 228 -9.23 -13.89 10.61
C ASP A 228 -8.83 -12.42 10.79
N LEU A 229 -9.35 -11.52 9.91
CA LEU A 229 -9.03 -10.08 9.85
C LEU A 229 -10.11 -9.25 10.56
#